data_dcc678aacbb960b916eb3f2ab39e985c
#
_entry.id   dcc678aacbb960b916eb3f2ab39e985c
#
_cell.length_a   1.000
_cell.length_b   1.000
_cell.length_c   1.000
_cell.angle_alpha   90.00
_cell.angle_beta   90.00
_cell.angle_gamma   90.00
#
_symmetry.space_group_name_H-M   'P 1'
#
loop_
_entity.id
_entity.type
_entity.pdbx_description
1 polymer ?
#
loop_
_entity_poly.entity_id
_entity_poly.type
_entity_poly.pdbx_seq_one_letter_code
_entity_poly.pdbx_strand_id
1 'polypeptide(L)' 'MYTDIIRTLETVSKVSDELEYIFTPEEVRETYHHTIRKCELNGKDEEYFYILLDNELRDLLMRRAINRLGAANMKERYA' A
#
# COMPACT_ATOMS: atom_id res chain seq x y z
N MET A 1 -10.03 16.36 -6.10
CA MET A 1 -9.13 16.15 -4.96
C MET A 1 -9.54 14.90 -4.19
N TYR A 2 -8.59 14.07 -3.83
CA TYR A 2 -8.86 12.75 -3.24
C TYR A 2 -8.95 12.88 -1.72
N THR A 3 -9.97 13.59 -1.25
CA THR A 3 -10.08 14.01 0.14
C THR A 3 -11.14 13.29 0.96
N ASP A 4 -11.73 12.23 0.43
CA ASP A 4 -12.70 11.45 1.18
C ASP A 4 -11.97 10.57 2.19
N ILE A 5 -11.81 11.09 3.41
CA ILE A 5 -11.12 10.41 4.50
C ILE A 5 -11.84 9.12 4.88
N ILE A 6 -13.16 9.14 4.87
CA ILE A 6 -13.96 7.94 5.21
C ILE A 6 -13.69 6.83 4.21
N ARG A 7 -13.71 7.14 2.94
CA ARG A 7 -13.46 6.18 1.87
C ARG A 7 -12.02 5.65 1.91
N THR A 8 -11.08 6.52 2.22
CA THR A 8 -9.68 6.13 2.41
C THR A 8 -9.54 5.14 3.56
N LEU A 9 -10.15 5.44 4.70
CA LEU A 9 -10.11 4.56 5.86
C LEU A 9 -10.84 3.24 5.61
N GLU A 10 -11.93 3.26 4.87
CA GLU A 10 -12.64 2.03 4.47
C GLU A 10 -11.76 1.15 3.60
N THR A 11 -11.02 1.74 2.66
CA THR A 11 -10.09 1.00 1.80
C THR A 11 -8.96 0.37 2.63
N VAL A 12 -8.37 1.14 3.53
CA VAL A 12 -7.32 0.64 4.43
C VAL A 12 -7.85 -0.48 5.31
N SER A 13 -9.02 -0.31 5.89
CA SER A 13 -9.66 -1.30 6.75
C SER A 13 -9.94 -2.61 6.01
N LYS A 14 -10.46 -2.50 4.80
CA LYS A 14 -10.75 -3.66 3.96
C LYS A 14 -9.48 -4.47 3.67
N VAL A 15 -8.41 -3.80 3.26
CA VAL A 15 -7.15 -4.47 2.96
C VAL A 15 -6.54 -5.05 4.22
N SER A 16 -6.60 -4.30 5.33
CA SER A 16 -6.13 -4.75 6.64
C SER A 16 -6.83 -6.05 7.06
N ASP A 17 -8.15 -6.10 6.94
CA ASP A 17 -8.93 -7.29 7.29
C ASP A 17 -8.60 -8.48 6.39
N GLU A 18 -8.50 -8.26 5.09
CA GLU A 18 -8.20 -9.32 4.14
C GLU A 18 -6.81 -9.92 4.32
N LEU A 19 -5.84 -9.08 4.65
CA LEU A 19 -4.44 -9.50 4.79
C LEU A 19 -4.04 -9.77 6.24
N GLU A 20 -4.96 -9.60 7.19
CA GLU A 20 -4.70 -9.78 8.62
C GLU A 20 -3.48 -8.99 9.09
N TYR A 21 -3.41 -7.72 8.66
CA TYR A 21 -2.30 -6.82 8.96
C TYR A 21 -2.81 -5.44 9.33
N ILE A 22 -2.27 -4.88 10.40
CA ILE A 22 -2.61 -3.53 10.85
C ILE A 22 -1.55 -2.55 10.32
N PHE A 23 -1.99 -1.67 9.41
CA PHE A 23 -1.11 -0.64 8.86
C PHE A 23 -0.84 0.45 9.91
N THR A 24 0.42 0.87 10.02
CA THR A 24 0.76 2.00 10.88
C THR A 24 0.29 3.31 10.23
N PRO A 25 0.06 4.37 11.04
CA PRO A 25 -0.30 5.68 10.46
C PRO A 25 0.72 6.18 9.43
N GLU A 26 2.00 5.91 9.62
CA GLU A 26 3.05 6.29 8.68
C GLU A 26 2.92 5.55 7.36
N GLU A 27 2.67 4.25 7.41
CA GLU A 27 2.46 3.43 6.22
C GLU A 27 1.26 3.92 5.41
N VAL A 28 0.17 4.23 6.08
CA VAL A 28 -1.04 4.76 5.43
C VAL A 28 -0.72 6.10 4.77
N ARG A 29 -0.04 6.98 5.47
CA ARG A 29 0.30 8.32 4.97
C ARG A 29 1.20 8.24 3.74
N GLU A 30 2.27 7.48 3.82
CA GLU A 30 3.22 7.33 2.73
C GLU A 30 2.56 6.72 1.49
N THR A 31 1.76 5.68 1.69
CA THR A 31 1.04 5.01 0.60
C THR A 31 0.01 5.95 -0.01
N TYR A 32 -0.69 6.72 0.82
CA TYR A 32 -1.66 7.71 0.36
C TYR A 32 -0.99 8.77 -0.53
N HIS A 33 0.11 9.36 -0.07
CA HIS A 33 0.84 10.37 -0.85
C HIS A 33 1.40 9.80 -2.15
N HIS A 34 1.94 8.61 -2.10
CA HIS A 34 2.45 7.92 -3.28
C HIS A 34 1.34 7.68 -4.30
N THR A 35 0.17 7.27 -3.83
CA THR A 35 -0.99 7.04 -4.68
C THR A 35 -1.49 8.33 -5.32
N ILE A 36 -1.52 9.43 -4.55
CA ILE A 36 -1.89 10.75 -5.08
C ILE A 36 -0.98 11.14 -6.24
N ARG A 37 0.32 11.01 -6.06
CA ARG A 37 1.29 11.35 -7.12
C ARG A 37 1.03 10.56 -8.39
N LYS A 38 0.80 9.27 -8.28
CA LYS A 38 0.51 8.42 -9.44
C LYS A 38 -0.77 8.82 -10.13
N CYS A 39 -1.81 9.13 -9.38
CA CYS A 39 -3.08 9.58 -9.93
C CYS A 39 -2.97 10.92 -10.65
N GLU A 40 -2.28 11.88 -10.07
CA GLU A 40 -2.08 13.19 -10.66
C GLU A 40 -1.28 13.11 -11.97
N LEU A 41 -0.23 12.31 -11.98
CA LEU A 41 0.59 12.12 -13.17
C LEU A 41 -0.18 11.47 -14.32
N ASN A 42 -1.12 10.62 -14.02
CA ASN A 42 -1.89 9.88 -15.02
C ASN A 42 -3.25 10.52 -15.34
N GLY A 43 -3.62 11.60 -14.65
CA GLY A 43 -4.89 12.29 -14.89
C GLY A 43 -6.12 11.44 -14.63
N LYS A 44 -6.05 10.53 -13.66
CA LYS A 44 -7.12 9.60 -13.37
C LYS A 44 -8.13 10.17 -12.37
N ASP A 45 -9.35 9.61 -12.38
CA ASP A 45 -10.43 10.06 -11.54
C ASP A 45 -10.38 9.47 -10.12
N GLU A 46 -11.34 9.87 -9.28
CA GLU A 46 -11.41 9.45 -7.89
C GLU A 46 -11.60 7.94 -7.72
N GLU A 47 -12.40 7.32 -8.56
CA GLU A 47 -12.61 5.87 -8.52
C GLU A 47 -11.30 5.12 -8.73
N TYR A 48 -10.53 5.55 -9.70
CA TYR A 48 -9.22 4.97 -9.98
C TYR A 48 -8.27 5.14 -8.78
N PHE A 49 -8.36 6.28 -8.09
CA PHE A 49 -7.53 6.53 -6.92
C PHE A 49 -7.71 5.44 -5.84
N TYR A 50 -8.96 5.09 -5.53
CA TYR A 50 -9.21 4.08 -4.50
C TYR A 50 -8.83 2.67 -4.93
N ILE A 51 -8.99 2.35 -6.20
CA ILE A 51 -8.50 1.09 -6.76
C ILE A 51 -6.98 1.01 -6.63
N LEU A 52 -6.30 2.09 -6.98
CA LEU A 52 -4.85 2.16 -6.91
C LEU A 52 -4.36 2.12 -5.45
N LEU A 53 -5.04 2.80 -4.55
CA LEU A 53 -4.72 2.78 -3.12
C LEU A 53 -4.80 1.36 -2.55
N ASP A 54 -5.85 0.63 -2.89
CA ASP A 54 -6.00 -0.77 -2.52
C ASP A 54 -4.80 -1.58 -3.00
N ASN A 55 -4.45 -1.45 -4.26
CA ASN A 55 -3.33 -2.16 -4.86
C ASN A 55 -1.99 -1.78 -4.23
N GLU A 56 -1.78 -0.50 -3.95
CA GLU A 56 -0.53 -0.02 -3.34
C GLU A 56 -0.36 -0.52 -1.90
N LEU A 57 -1.45 -0.62 -1.14
CA LEU A 57 -1.40 -1.18 0.21
C LEU A 57 -1.01 -2.66 0.17
N ARG A 58 -1.59 -3.42 -0.74
CA ARG A 58 -1.25 -4.85 -0.91
C ARG A 58 0.18 -5.02 -1.36
N ASP A 59 0.62 -4.19 -2.28
CA ASP A 59 1.96 -4.21 -2.84
C ASP A 59 3.03 -3.88 -1.79
N LEU A 60 2.73 -2.98 -0.87
CA LEU A 60 3.61 -2.64 0.25
C LEU A 60 3.95 -3.88 1.08
N LEU A 61 2.94 -4.67 1.43
CA LEU A 61 3.14 -5.88 2.22
C LEU A 61 3.86 -6.96 1.43
N MET A 62 3.55 -7.09 0.14
CA MET A 62 4.21 -8.04 -0.73
C MET A 62 5.70 -7.74 -0.86
N ARG A 63 6.05 -6.47 -1.05
CA ARG A 63 7.45 -6.04 -1.13
C ARG A 63 8.21 -6.34 0.16
N ARG A 64 7.59 -6.12 1.32
CA ARG A 64 8.19 -6.44 2.61
C ARG A 64 8.42 -7.94 2.78
N ALA A 65 7.46 -8.76 2.39
CA ALA A 65 7.59 -10.21 2.45
C ALA A 65 8.72 -10.69 1.55
N ILE A 66 8.80 -10.18 0.32
CA ILE A 66 9.85 -10.52 -0.63
C ILE A 66 11.21 -10.09 -0.10
N ASN A 67 11.33 -8.89 0.47
CA ASN A 67 12.59 -8.41 1.04
C ASN A 67 13.04 -9.27 2.22
N ARG A 68 12.12 -9.72 3.06
CA ARG A 68 12.42 -10.61 4.17
C ARG A 68 12.94 -11.96 3.68
N LEU A 69 12.27 -12.55 2.70
CA LEU A 69 12.67 -13.81 2.11
C LEU A 69 14.00 -13.69 1.37
N GLY A 70 14.19 -12.60 0.63
CA GLY A 70 15.43 -12.31 -0.05
C GLY A 70 16.61 -12.17 0.90
N ALA A 71 16.41 -11.44 2.01
CA ALA A 71 17.44 -11.27 3.03
C ALA A 71 17.79 -12.59 3.71
N ALA A 72 16.79 -13.43 4.02
CA ALA A 72 17.00 -14.74 4.60
C ALA A 72 17.77 -15.65 3.66
N ASN A 73 17.40 -15.66 2.39
CA ASN A 73 18.09 -16.46 1.36
C ASN A 73 19.53 -16.00 1.17
N MET A 74 19.78 -14.72 1.22
CA MET A 74 21.14 -14.19 1.11
C MET A 74 22.01 -14.62 2.30
N LYS A 75 21.47 -14.64 3.51
CA LYS A 75 22.16 -15.12 4.70
C LYS A 75 22.52 -16.60 4.57
N GLU A 76 21.62 -17.40 4.06
CA GLU A 76 21.87 -18.83 3.84
C GLU A 76 22.96 -19.08 2.81
N ARG A 77 23.03 -18.25 1.77
CA ARG A 77 24.04 -18.38 0.71
C ARG A 77 25.45 -18.05 1.17
N TYR A 78 25.58 -17.14 2.11
CA TYR A 78 26.89 -16.64 2.55
C TYR A 78 27.29 -17.08 3.96
N ALA A 79 26.46 -17.90 4.57
CA ALA A 79 26.79 -18.54 5.86
C ALA A 79 27.46 -19.93 5.67
#